data_a7743f9b0341833df605a82d96bff3b1
#
_entry.id   a7743f9b0341833df605a82d96bff3b1
#
_cell.length_a   1.000
_cell.length_b   1.000
_cell.length_c   1.000
_cell.angle_alpha   90.00
_cell.angle_beta   90.00
_cell.angle_gamma   90.00
#
_symmetry.space_group_name_H-M   'P 1'
#
loop_
_entity.id
_entity.type
_entity.pdbx_description
1 polymer ?
#
loop_
_entity_poly.entity_id
_entity_poly.type
_entity_poly.pdbx_seq_one_letter_code
_entity_poly.pdbx_strand_id
1 'polypeptide(L)'
;MRNDAIAYNEKYWNNHADLWFGTTALPQYGVKFPTEDELKLFGNVTGKKMLEICCGSGHSLKYHAERNAGELWGIDISQNQLDNAQKYLDECGYAANLICSSMEEMNLPQCYFDYVYSIYGIGWTTDLQGTFNKIASCLKKDGIFIFS
;
A
#
# COMPACT_ATOMS: atom_id res chain seq x y z
N MET A 1 17.89 17.36 6.54
CA MET A 1 17.47 17.60 5.14
C MET A 1 16.75 16.36 4.64
N ARG A 2 15.62 16.56 3.98
CA ARG A 2 14.93 15.46 3.31
C ARG A 2 15.83 14.96 2.18
N ASN A 3 15.92 13.63 2.02
CA ASN A 3 16.72 13.03 0.94
C ASN A 3 16.21 13.52 -0.43
N ASP A 4 17.08 14.01 -1.28
CA ASP A 4 16.72 14.54 -2.61
C ASP A 4 15.97 13.50 -3.46
N ALA A 5 16.30 12.22 -3.29
CA ALA A 5 15.61 11.14 -3.99
C ALA A 5 14.15 10.99 -3.52
N ILE A 6 13.85 11.17 -2.23
CA ILE A 6 12.48 11.15 -1.70
C ILE A 6 11.67 12.31 -2.30
N ALA A 7 12.26 13.52 -2.34
CA ALA A 7 11.60 14.68 -2.93
C ALA A 7 11.37 14.51 -4.46
N TYR A 8 12.30 13.87 -5.15
CA TYR A 8 12.14 13.54 -6.57
C TYR A 8 11.00 12.53 -6.79
N ASN A 9 10.95 11.46 -6.00
CA ASN A 9 9.89 10.46 -6.07
C ASN A 9 8.51 11.10 -5.81
N GLU A 10 8.39 11.95 -4.80
CA GLU A 10 7.15 12.66 -4.50
C GLU A 10 6.68 13.50 -5.70
N LYS A 11 7.59 14.29 -6.26
CA LYS A 11 7.28 15.13 -7.44
C LYS A 11 6.86 14.28 -8.65
N TYR A 12 7.58 13.18 -8.91
CA TYR A 12 7.25 12.29 -10.01
C TYR A 12 5.86 11.70 -9.86
N TRP A 13 5.56 11.10 -8.70
CA TRP A 13 4.29 10.43 -8.46
C TRP A 13 3.11 11.40 -8.38
N ASN A 14 3.30 12.62 -7.86
CA ASN A 14 2.28 13.66 -7.91
C ASN A 14 1.94 14.07 -9.36
N ASN A 15 2.95 14.22 -10.20
CA ASN A 15 2.75 14.65 -11.58
C ASN A 15 2.14 13.57 -12.49
N HIS A 16 2.24 12.31 -12.11
CA HIS A 16 1.82 11.17 -12.94
C HIS A 16 0.68 10.36 -12.29
N ALA A 17 0.05 10.87 -11.23
CA ALA A 17 -0.97 10.14 -10.48
C ALA A 17 -2.12 9.62 -11.38
N ASP A 18 -2.62 10.45 -12.28
CA ASP A 18 -3.71 10.07 -13.17
C ASP A 18 -3.29 9.06 -14.24
N LEU A 19 -2.04 9.14 -14.70
CA LEU A 19 -1.49 8.18 -15.67
C LEU A 19 -1.44 6.75 -15.10
N TRP A 20 -1.15 6.63 -13.81
CA TRP A 20 -1.02 5.35 -13.13
C TRP A 20 -2.30 4.87 -12.45
N PHE A 21 -3.41 5.56 -12.66
CA PHE A 21 -4.70 5.21 -12.05
C PHE A 21 -5.14 3.78 -12.43
N GLY A 22 -5.34 2.92 -11.42
CA GLY A 22 -5.80 1.54 -11.59
C GLY A 22 -4.77 0.58 -12.17
N THR A 23 -3.52 0.98 -12.28
CA THR A 23 -2.43 0.10 -12.69
C THR A 23 -1.72 -0.50 -11.47
N THR A 24 -0.87 -1.52 -11.65
CA THR A 24 -0.02 -2.09 -10.60
C THR A 24 -0.78 -2.40 -9.30
N ALA A 25 -1.90 -3.12 -9.39
CA ALA A 25 -2.76 -3.42 -8.26
C ALA A 25 -3.25 -4.87 -8.28
N LEU A 26 -3.60 -5.38 -7.09
CA LEU A 26 -4.21 -6.70 -6.96
C LEU A 26 -5.48 -6.83 -7.82
N PRO A 27 -5.74 -8.00 -8.39
CA PRO A 27 -5.05 -9.28 -8.16
C PRO A 27 -3.72 -9.46 -8.91
N GLN A 28 -3.23 -8.47 -9.62
CA GLN A 28 -2.01 -8.56 -10.43
C GLN A 28 -0.76 -8.26 -9.58
N TYR A 29 0.18 -9.19 -9.51
CA TYR A 29 1.50 -8.99 -8.89
C TYR A 29 2.55 -8.48 -9.87
N GLY A 30 2.28 -8.54 -11.15
CA GLY A 30 3.20 -8.13 -12.18
C GLY A 30 2.81 -8.61 -13.56
N VAL A 31 3.41 -8.02 -14.59
CA VAL A 31 3.25 -8.46 -15.98
C VAL A 31 3.81 -9.88 -16.12
N LYS A 32 2.97 -10.82 -16.56
CA LYS A 32 3.30 -12.24 -16.71
C LYS A 32 3.59 -12.98 -15.39
N PHE A 33 3.26 -12.40 -14.24
CA PHE A 33 3.26 -13.12 -12.98
C PHE A 33 1.90 -13.76 -12.71
N PRO A 34 1.86 -14.86 -11.92
CA PRO A 34 0.59 -15.39 -11.41
C PRO A 34 -0.17 -14.33 -10.61
N THR A 35 -1.48 -14.38 -10.65
CA THR A 35 -2.36 -13.49 -9.90
C THR A 35 -2.54 -13.93 -8.45
N GLU A 36 -3.11 -13.07 -7.60
CA GLU A 36 -3.50 -13.46 -6.25
C GLU A 36 -4.56 -14.58 -6.26
N ASP A 37 -5.43 -14.61 -7.25
CA ASP A 37 -6.44 -15.68 -7.39
C ASP A 37 -5.79 -17.06 -7.61
N GLU A 38 -4.60 -17.10 -8.21
CA GLU A 38 -3.80 -18.31 -8.41
C GLU A 38 -2.90 -18.61 -7.20
N LEU A 39 -2.19 -17.61 -6.66
CA LEU A 39 -1.19 -17.77 -5.59
C LEU A 39 -1.82 -17.87 -4.21
N LYS A 40 -2.91 -17.16 -3.95
CA LYS A 40 -3.64 -17.13 -2.66
C LYS A 40 -2.74 -16.79 -1.46
N LEU A 41 -1.85 -15.82 -1.63
CA LEU A 41 -0.88 -15.43 -0.59
C LEU A 41 -1.54 -14.80 0.63
N PHE A 42 -2.65 -14.05 0.43
CA PHE A 42 -3.38 -13.42 1.53
C PHE A 42 -4.34 -14.38 2.26
N GLY A 43 -4.82 -15.42 1.60
CA GLY A 43 -5.81 -16.32 2.20
C GLY A 43 -7.11 -15.60 2.58
N ASN A 44 -7.66 -15.93 3.75
CA ASN A 44 -8.88 -15.29 4.27
C ASN A 44 -8.53 -14.01 5.04
N VAL A 45 -8.89 -12.86 4.49
CA VAL A 45 -8.64 -11.54 5.06
C VAL A 45 -9.82 -10.99 5.87
N THR A 46 -10.91 -11.73 6.02
CA THR A 46 -12.11 -11.29 6.76
C THR A 46 -11.73 -10.80 8.17
N GLY A 47 -12.08 -9.55 8.47
CA GLY A 47 -11.82 -8.92 9.78
C GLY A 47 -10.35 -8.56 10.03
N LYS A 48 -9.44 -8.77 9.09
CA LYS A 48 -8.01 -8.48 9.23
C LYS A 48 -7.72 -6.98 9.09
N LYS A 49 -6.70 -6.52 9.82
CA LYS A 49 -6.14 -5.18 9.70
C LYS A 49 -4.99 -5.20 8.70
N MET A 50 -5.11 -4.42 7.65
CA MET A 50 -4.21 -4.47 6.50
C MET A 50 -3.64 -3.10 6.18
N LEU A 51 -2.36 -3.05 5.84
CA LEU A 51 -1.66 -1.85 5.42
C LEU A 51 -1.05 -2.07 4.04
N GLU A 52 -1.38 -1.20 3.09
CA GLU A 52 -0.67 -1.10 1.81
C GLU A 52 0.34 0.05 1.83
N ILE A 53 1.59 -0.27 1.53
CA ILE A 53 2.66 0.71 1.32
C ILE A 53 2.75 1.02 -0.18
N CYS A 54 2.80 2.31 -0.53
CA CYS A 54 2.67 2.79 -1.91
C CYS A 54 1.32 2.40 -2.51
N CYS A 55 0.23 2.78 -1.84
CA CYS A 55 -1.11 2.32 -2.19
C CYS A 55 -1.67 2.94 -3.48
N GLY A 56 -0.99 3.93 -4.05
CA GLY A 56 -1.41 4.58 -5.27
C GLY A 56 -2.88 5.05 -5.21
N SER A 57 -3.64 4.74 -6.23
CA SER A 57 -5.06 5.09 -6.34
C SER A 57 -6.02 4.12 -5.61
N GLY A 58 -5.51 3.24 -4.72
CA GLY A 58 -6.33 2.47 -3.79
C GLY A 58 -7.02 1.23 -4.35
N HIS A 59 -6.65 0.76 -5.53
CA HIS A 59 -7.31 -0.40 -6.16
C HIS A 59 -7.05 -1.71 -5.42
N SER A 60 -5.87 -1.92 -4.84
CA SER A 60 -5.61 -3.08 -3.97
C SER A 60 -6.33 -2.98 -2.63
N LEU A 61 -6.53 -1.77 -2.10
CA LEU A 61 -7.35 -1.56 -0.91
C LEU A 61 -8.80 -1.98 -1.18
N LYS A 62 -9.36 -1.55 -2.32
CA LYS A 62 -10.69 -1.99 -2.75
C LYS A 62 -10.77 -3.51 -2.89
N TYR A 63 -9.75 -4.14 -3.49
CA TYR A 63 -9.68 -5.60 -3.63
C TYR A 63 -9.86 -6.33 -2.29
N HIS A 64 -9.23 -5.85 -1.23
CA HIS A 64 -9.39 -6.42 0.11
C HIS A 64 -10.69 -6.01 0.80
N ALA A 65 -11.19 -4.79 0.55
CA ALA A 65 -12.51 -4.37 1.04
C ALA A 65 -13.63 -5.29 0.55
N GLU A 66 -13.60 -5.66 -0.73
CA GLU A 66 -14.56 -6.61 -1.33
C GLU A 66 -14.47 -8.03 -0.72
N ARG A 67 -13.37 -8.33 -0.04
CA ARG A 67 -13.13 -9.59 0.68
C ARG A 67 -13.33 -9.48 2.19
N ASN A 68 -14.03 -8.43 2.61
CA ASN A 68 -14.40 -8.17 4.00
C ASN A 68 -13.21 -7.99 4.96
N ALA A 69 -12.10 -7.42 4.49
CA ALA A 69 -11.06 -6.95 5.39
C ALA A 69 -11.66 -6.00 6.45
N GLY A 70 -11.18 -6.10 7.68
CA GLY A 70 -11.80 -5.38 8.80
C GLY A 70 -11.39 -3.93 8.88
N GLU A 71 -10.13 -3.63 8.56
CA GLU A 71 -9.57 -2.29 8.61
C GLU A 71 -8.49 -2.14 7.55
N LEU A 72 -8.58 -1.09 6.75
CA LEU A 72 -7.67 -0.84 5.63
C LEU A 72 -6.93 0.48 5.85
N TRP A 73 -5.62 0.43 5.67
CA TRP A 73 -4.73 1.56 5.69
C TRP A 73 -3.92 1.62 4.41
N GLY A 74 -3.70 2.81 3.90
CA GLY A 74 -2.84 3.06 2.74
C GLY A 74 -1.86 4.19 2.99
N ILE A 75 -0.61 4.00 2.60
CA ILE A 75 0.40 5.04 2.60
C ILE A 75 0.87 5.27 1.18
N ASP A 76 0.96 6.53 0.79
CA ASP A 76 1.62 6.93 -0.45
C ASP A 76 2.36 8.25 -0.24
N ILE A 77 3.44 8.44 -0.98
CA ILE A 77 4.20 9.69 -0.93
C ILE A 77 3.49 10.82 -1.70
N SER A 78 2.60 10.46 -2.60
CA SER A 78 1.88 11.38 -3.49
C SER A 78 0.50 11.71 -2.94
N GLN A 79 0.29 12.98 -2.60
CA GLN A 79 -1.04 13.45 -2.21
C GLN A 79 -2.05 13.28 -3.36
N ASN A 80 -1.65 13.51 -4.61
CA ASN A 80 -2.54 13.35 -5.76
C ASN A 80 -2.98 11.88 -5.94
N GLN A 81 -2.11 10.91 -5.66
CA GLN A 81 -2.50 9.50 -5.63
C GLN A 81 -3.53 9.23 -4.55
N LEU A 82 -3.33 9.78 -3.34
CA LEU A 82 -4.26 9.59 -2.23
C LEU A 82 -5.60 10.27 -2.47
N ASP A 83 -5.62 11.43 -3.12
CA ASP A 83 -6.86 12.11 -3.51
C ASP A 83 -7.65 11.25 -4.51
N ASN A 84 -6.96 10.63 -5.47
CA ASN A 84 -7.56 9.66 -6.39
C ASN A 84 -8.07 8.41 -5.63
N ALA A 85 -7.30 7.91 -4.67
CA ALA A 85 -7.68 6.76 -3.86
C ALA A 85 -8.94 7.05 -3.03
N GLN A 86 -8.98 8.20 -2.35
CA GLN A 86 -10.13 8.60 -1.55
C GLN A 86 -11.40 8.67 -2.40
N LYS A 87 -11.32 9.38 -3.53
CA LYS A 87 -12.45 9.49 -4.46
C LYS A 87 -12.92 8.14 -4.96
N TYR A 88 -11.99 7.30 -5.39
CA TYR A 88 -12.31 5.96 -5.92
C TYR A 88 -12.95 5.05 -4.87
N LEU A 89 -12.41 5.03 -3.65
CA LEU A 89 -12.96 4.23 -2.56
C LEU A 89 -14.36 4.74 -2.16
N ASP A 90 -14.55 6.05 -2.06
CA ASP A 90 -15.85 6.65 -1.75
C ASP A 90 -16.92 6.29 -2.80
N GLU A 91 -16.57 6.35 -4.09
CA GLU A 91 -17.46 5.94 -5.20
C GLU A 91 -17.81 4.44 -5.14
N CYS A 92 -16.91 3.61 -4.61
CA CYS A 92 -17.14 2.18 -4.40
C CYS A 92 -17.84 1.86 -3.08
N GLY A 93 -18.06 2.83 -2.19
CA GLY A 93 -18.68 2.64 -0.87
C GLY A 93 -17.76 2.01 0.17
N TYR A 94 -16.45 2.18 0.04
CA TYR A 94 -15.44 1.65 0.98
C TYR A 94 -14.68 2.78 1.66
N ALA A 95 -14.13 2.49 2.83
CA ALA A 95 -13.31 3.41 3.60
C ALA A 95 -11.92 2.83 3.88
N ALA A 96 -10.91 3.70 3.88
CA ALA A 96 -9.57 3.38 4.32
C ALA A 96 -8.93 4.57 5.04
N ASN A 97 -7.98 4.29 5.92
CA ASN A 97 -7.14 5.31 6.54
C ASN A 97 -5.97 5.62 5.60
N LEU A 98 -6.00 6.78 4.94
CA LEU A 98 -4.99 7.18 3.97
C LEU A 98 -4.01 8.17 4.59
N ILE A 99 -2.71 7.93 4.44
CA ILE A 99 -1.63 8.74 5.02
C ILE A 99 -0.64 9.15 3.93
N CYS A 100 -0.44 10.46 3.76
CA CYS A 100 0.59 11.00 2.90
C CYS A 100 1.94 10.97 3.62
N SER A 101 2.77 10.00 3.27
CA SER A 101 4.12 9.82 3.83
C SER A 101 4.97 8.96 2.91
N SER A 102 6.27 9.22 2.90
CA SER A 102 7.20 8.23 2.34
C SER A 102 7.28 7.00 3.25
N MET A 103 7.66 5.86 2.70
CA MET A 103 7.81 4.64 3.47
C MET A 103 8.98 4.73 4.48
N GLU A 104 9.95 5.60 4.23
CA GLU A 104 11.06 5.87 5.14
C GLU A 104 10.64 6.69 6.37
N GLU A 105 9.64 7.58 6.19
CA GLU A 105 9.19 8.51 7.23
C GLU A 105 7.91 8.05 7.93
N MET A 106 7.29 6.94 7.48
CA MET A 106 6.04 6.46 8.03
C MET A 106 6.12 6.24 9.55
N ASN A 107 5.09 6.72 10.25
CA ASN A 107 4.90 6.55 11.69
C ASN A 107 3.55 5.87 11.92
N LEU A 108 3.58 4.61 12.30
CA LEU A 108 2.42 3.72 12.38
C LEU A 108 2.29 3.07 13.75
N PRO A 109 1.10 2.62 14.15
CA PRO A 109 0.91 1.84 15.35
C PRO A 109 1.78 0.58 15.34
N GLN A 110 2.44 0.29 16.46
CA GLN A 110 3.26 -0.91 16.61
C GLN A 110 2.38 -2.15 16.86
N CYS A 111 2.83 -3.31 16.37
CA CYS A 111 2.14 -4.59 16.57
C CYS A 111 0.65 -4.53 16.24
N TYR A 112 0.29 -3.89 15.14
CA TYR A 112 -1.10 -3.53 14.84
C TYR A 112 -1.70 -4.28 13.66
N PHE A 113 -0.93 -4.47 12.58
CA PHE A 113 -1.42 -5.04 11.34
C PHE A 113 -1.25 -6.55 11.28
N ASP A 114 -2.27 -7.22 10.73
CA ASP A 114 -2.20 -8.64 10.39
C ASP A 114 -1.41 -8.86 9.09
N TYR A 115 -1.58 -7.93 8.14
CA TYR A 115 -0.86 -7.91 6.86
C TYR A 115 -0.29 -6.53 6.59
N VAL A 116 0.93 -6.49 6.10
CA VAL A 116 1.51 -5.34 5.39
C VAL A 116 1.84 -5.82 3.98
N TYR A 117 1.55 -5.03 2.98
CA TYR A 117 1.87 -5.40 1.60
C TYR A 117 2.23 -4.18 0.74
N SER A 118 2.91 -4.43 -0.36
CA SER A 118 3.27 -3.42 -1.34
C SER A 118 3.32 -4.04 -2.73
N ILE A 119 2.48 -3.55 -3.63
CA ILE A 119 2.41 -4.03 -5.00
C ILE A 119 3.17 -3.05 -5.89
N TYR A 120 4.33 -3.47 -6.40
CA TYR A 120 5.26 -2.64 -7.18
C TYR A 120 5.82 -1.39 -6.48
N GLY A 121 5.69 -1.27 -5.16
CA GLY A 121 6.08 -0.05 -4.46
C GLY A 121 7.42 -0.11 -3.76
N ILE A 122 7.78 -1.28 -3.21
CA ILE A 122 8.93 -1.39 -2.29
C ILE A 122 10.28 -1.01 -2.93
N GLY A 123 10.41 -1.18 -4.23
CA GLY A 123 11.62 -0.83 -4.97
C GLY A 123 11.93 0.68 -5.04
N TRP A 124 11.00 1.53 -4.64
CA TRP A 124 11.18 2.98 -4.61
C TRP A 124 11.81 3.50 -3.32
N THR A 125 12.05 2.62 -2.34
CA THR A 125 12.69 3.04 -1.08
C THR A 125 14.14 3.49 -1.30
N THR A 126 14.52 4.50 -0.55
CA THR A 126 15.91 4.98 -0.46
C THR A 126 16.66 4.39 0.74
N ASP A 127 15.94 3.70 1.63
CA ASP A 127 16.45 3.00 2.82
C ASP A 127 15.68 1.69 3.03
N LEU A 128 16.10 0.65 2.35
CA LEU A 128 15.45 -0.66 2.39
C LEU A 128 15.46 -1.26 3.81
N GLN A 129 16.59 -1.17 4.51
CA GLN A 129 16.70 -1.74 5.86
C GLN A 129 15.82 -0.99 6.85
N GLY A 130 15.83 0.35 6.82
CA GLY A 130 14.97 1.16 7.68
C GLY A 130 13.49 0.93 7.40
N THR A 131 13.11 0.83 6.12
CA THR A 131 11.73 0.51 5.71
C THR A 131 11.30 -0.85 6.24
N PHE A 132 12.11 -1.90 6.10
CA PHE A 132 11.79 -3.23 6.62
C PHE A 132 11.71 -3.27 8.14
N ASN A 133 12.56 -2.52 8.84
CA ASN A 133 12.48 -2.40 10.31
C ASN A 133 11.14 -1.78 10.74
N LYS A 134 10.68 -0.74 10.05
CA LYS A 134 9.37 -0.11 10.31
C LYS A 134 8.22 -1.08 10.02
N ILE A 135 8.27 -1.81 8.92
CA ILE A 135 7.28 -2.84 8.58
C ILE A 135 7.21 -3.90 9.69
N ALA A 136 8.36 -4.42 10.08
CA ALA A 136 8.42 -5.42 11.16
C ALA A 136 7.85 -4.91 12.48
N SER A 137 8.08 -3.63 12.80
CA SER A 137 7.58 -3.04 14.05
C SER A 137 6.05 -2.86 14.09
N CYS A 138 5.42 -2.61 12.95
CA CYS A 138 3.97 -2.41 12.88
C CYS A 138 3.17 -3.70 12.64
N LEU A 139 3.82 -4.81 12.25
CA LEU A 139 3.20 -6.12 12.16
C LEU A 139 2.94 -6.72 13.54
N LYS A 140 1.79 -7.37 13.69
CA LYS A 140 1.53 -8.24 14.84
C LYS A 140 2.49 -9.42 14.86
N LYS A 141 2.59 -10.10 16.04
CA LYS A 141 3.17 -11.43 16.07
C LYS A 141 2.44 -12.33 15.07
N ASP A 142 3.17 -13.06 14.27
CA ASP A 142 2.66 -13.90 13.17
C ASP A 142 2.00 -13.10 12.01
N GLY A 143 2.18 -11.78 11.99
CA GLY A 143 1.77 -10.93 10.86
C GLY A 143 2.64 -11.21 9.62
N ILE A 144 2.07 -10.96 8.44
CA ILE A 144 2.68 -11.32 7.16
C ILE A 144 2.99 -10.08 6.33
N PHE A 145 4.18 -10.04 5.72
CA PHE A 145 4.56 -9.05 4.73
C PHE A 145 4.63 -9.66 3.34
N ILE A 146 3.89 -9.10 2.38
CA ILE A 146 3.83 -9.55 0.99
C ILE A 146 4.18 -8.38 0.07
N PHE A 147 5.09 -8.59 -0.85
CA PHE A 147 5.45 -7.54 -1.81
C PHE A 147 5.86 -8.10 -3.17
N SER A 148 5.78 -7.27 -4.19
CA SER A 148 6.26 -7.55 -5.54
C SER A 148 7.03 -6.38 -6.14
#